data_4c4f5464c2fc7b6ed8d736267623211f
#
_entry.id   4c4f5464c2fc7b6ed8d736267623211f
#
_cell.length_a   1.000
_cell.length_b   1.000
_cell.length_c   1.000
_cell.angle_alpha   90.00
_cell.angle_beta   90.00
_cell.angle_gamma   90.00
#
_symmetry.space_group_name_H-M   'P 1'
#
loop_
_entity.id
_entity.type
_entity.pdbx_description
1 polymer ?
#
loop_
_entity_poly.entity_id
_entity_poly.type
_entity_poly.pdbx_seq_one_letter_code
_entity_poly.pdbx_strand_id
1 'polypeptide(L)'
;MQNPPDYRNDTVLPLPLEVTADAWAVDAACSGNPGPMEYQAIDLATGARVFHFGPMKGTNNIGEFLAIVHALALMQQQGQTQKTIYNDSYNAILWVKKRQCKTKLERTPQTEPLYQIIQRAERWLNTHTWTNPIIKWETKKWGEVPADFGRK
;
A
#
# COMPACT_ATOMS: atom_id res chain seq x y z
N MET A 1 19.67 -4.43 23.84
CA MET A 1 19.77 -4.10 22.42
C MET A 1 19.19 -5.24 21.61
N GLN A 2 18.37 -4.89 20.66
CA GLN A 2 17.72 -5.88 19.82
C GLN A 2 18.65 -6.27 18.66
N ASN A 3 18.73 -7.57 18.36
CA ASN A 3 19.52 -8.01 17.22
C ASN A 3 18.88 -7.53 15.92
N PRO A 4 19.66 -7.17 14.92
CA PRO A 4 19.09 -6.85 13.62
C PRO A 4 18.43 -8.08 13.02
N PRO A 5 17.40 -7.90 12.17
CA PRO A 5 16.80 -9.04 11.50
C PRO A 5 17.79 -9.68 10.53
N ASP A 6 17.62 -10.98 10.30
CA ASP A 6 18.37 -11.68 9.26
C ASP A 6 17.86 -11.25 7.90
N TYR A 7 18.78 -11.05 6.98
CA TYR A 7 18.45 -10.57 5.64
C TYR A 7 18.72 -11.63 4.59
N ARG A 8 17.91 -11.60 3.53
CA ARG A 8 18.11 -12.43 2.37
C ARG A 8 19.24 -11.89 1.51
N ASN A 9 19.89 -12.80 0.77
CA ASN A 9 20.96 -12.42 -0.15
C ASN A 9 20.52 -12.49 -1.62
N ASP A 10 19.25 -12.86 -1.88
CA ASP A 10 18.74 -13.10 -3.22
C ASP A 10 17.97 -11.91 -3.79
N THR A 11 18.07 -10.75 -3.16
CA THR A 11 17.39 -9.52 -3.61
C THR A 11 18.35 -8.35 -3.56
N VAL A 12 17.98 -7.26 -4.26
CA VAL A 12 18.72 -6.01 -4.22
C VAL A 12 18.56 -5.33 -2.85
N LEU A 13 17.40 -5.48 -2.23
CA LEU A 13 17.13 -4.88 -0.92
C LEU A 13 17.49 -5.85 0.20
N PRO A 14 18.03 -5.34 1.33
CA PRO A 14 18.17 -6.17 2.52
C PRO A 14 16.79 -6.42 3.12
N LEU A 15 16.33 -7.67 3.06
CA LEU A 15 15.01 -8.06 3.55
C LEU A 15 15.12 -9.10 4.65
N PRO A 16 14.28 -9.02 5.71
CA PRO A 16 14.18 -10.09 6.70
C PRO A 16 13.85 -11.42 6.03
N LEU A 17 14.32 -12.52 6.60
CA LEU A 17 14.06 -13.86 6.04
C LEU A 17 12.58 -14.19 5.94
N GLU A 18 11.77 -13.63 6.85
CA GLU A 18 10.33 -13.87 6.89
C GLU A 18 9.59 -13.18 5.75
N VAL A 19 10.24 -12.22 5.08
CA VAL A 19 9.62 -11.40 4.03
C VAL A 19 9.95 -12.00 2.68
N THR A 20 8.93 -12.25 1.86
CA THR A 20 9.18 -12.74 0.51
C THR A 20 9.62 -11.59 -0.40
N ALA A 21 10.61 -11.85 -1.26
CA ALA A 21 11.06 -10.89 -2.25
C ALA A 21 10.09 -10.79 -3.43
N ASP A 22 9.30 -11.82 -3.68
CA ASP A 22 8.28 -11.81 -4.73
C ASP A 22 7.05 -11.05 -4.26
N ALA A 23 7.23 -9.75 -4.08
CA ALA A 23 6.23 -8.89 -3.47
C ALA A 23 6.46 -7.44 -3.82
N TRP A 24 5.39 -6.64 -3.70
CA TRP A 24 5.49 -5.19 -3.68
C TRP A 24 5.12 -4.71 -2.28
N ALA A 25 5.85 -3.72 -1.78
CA ALA A 25 5.46 -3.00 -0.57
C ALA A 25 4.80 -1.70 -0.99
N VAL A 26 3.70 -1.36 -0.34
CA VAL A 26 2.99 -0.10 -0.62
C VAL A 26 2.89 0.72 0.66
N ASP A 27 2.91 2.04 0.52
CA ASP A 27 2.82 2.96 1.63
C ASP A 27 2.26 4.29 1.14
N ALA A 28 1.77 5.09 2.08
CA ALA A 28 1.27 6.43 1.81
C ALA A 28 1.91 7.43 2.76
N ALA A 29 1.86 8.69 2.38
CA ALA A 29 2.26 9.80 3.23
C ALA A 29 1.24 10.92 3.08
N CYS A 30 1.00 11.63 4.17
CA CYS A 30 0.07 12.75 4.16
C CYS A 30 0.58 13.82 5.11
N SER A 31 0.72 15.05 4.61
CA SER A 31 1.14 16.19 5.43
C SER A 31 -0.08 16.88 5.99
N GLY A 32 -0.55 16.38 7.13
CA GLY A 32 -1.82 16.77 7.73
C GLY A 32 -2.90 15.74 7.46
N ASN A 33 -4.01 15.85 8.15
CA ASN A 33 -5.06 14.84 8.07
C ASN A 33 -6.45 15.49 8.22
N PRO A 34 -7.02 16.09 7.14
CA PRO A 34 -6.60 15.96 5.75
C PRO A 34 -5.45 16.87 5.34
N GLY A 35 -4.82 16.52 4.22
CA GLY A 35 -3.73 17.28 3.64
C GLY A 35 -3.28 16.66 2.33
N PRO A 36 -2.14 17.12 1.76
CA PRO A 36 -1.59 16.50 0.55
C PRO A 36 -1.22 15.04 0.82
N MET A 37 -1.90 14.12 0.15
CA MET A 37 -1.71 12.68 0.30
C MET A 37 -1.09 12.12 -0.96
N GLU A 38 -0.11 11.23 -0.80
CA GLU A 38 0.48 10.50 -1.91
C GLU A 38 0.73 9.05 -1.51
N TYR A 39 0.85 8.17 -2.48
CA TYR A 39 1.19 6.77 -2.20
C TYR A 39 2.12 6.21 -3.27
N GLN A 40 2.81 5.12 -2.96
CA GLN A 40 3.72 4.48 -3.88
C GLN A 40 3.84 2.99 -3.60
N ALA A 41 4.38 2.26 -4.58
CA ALA A 41 4.74 0.86 -4.43
C ALA A 41 6.20 0.68 -4.82
N ILE A 42 6.88 -0.20 -4.11
CA ILE A 42 8.28 -0.58 -4.38
C ILE A 42 8.33 -2.09 -4.57
N ASP A 43 8.99 -2.53 -5.64
CA ASP A 43 9.24 -3.95 -5.89
C ASP A 43 10.35 -4.41 -4.94
N LEU A 44 10.07 -5.40 -4.10
CA LEU A 44 11.03 -5.84 -3.09
C LEU A 44 12.19 -6.62 -3.69
N ALA A 45 12.03 -7.22 -4.85
CA ALA A 45 13.12 -7.95 -5.50
C ALA A 45 14.16 -7.02 -6.10
N THR A 46 13.76 -5.83 -6.54
CA THR A 46 14.64 -4.93 -7.30
C THR A 46 14.88 -3.59 -6.64
N GLY A 47 14.01 -3.18 -5.72
CA GLY A 47 14.03 -1.84 -5.13
C GLY A 47 13.44 -0.77 -6.04
N ALA A 48 12.93 -1.15 -7.20
CA ALA A 48 12.38 -0.19 -8.15
C ALA A 48 11.01 0.30 -7.73
N ARG A 49 10.73 1.58 -7.97
CA ARG A 49 9.40 2.12 -7.77
C ARG A 49 8.49 1.59 -8.89
N VAL A 50 7.40 0.94 -8.50
CA VAL A 50 6.43 0.39 -9.45
C VAL A 50 5.43 1.45 -9.88
N PHE A 51 4.91 2.22 -8.93
CA PHE A 51 4.03 3.36 -9.21
C PHE A 51 4.09 4.38 -8.09
N HIS A 52 3.62 5.58 -8.42
CA HIS A 52 3.44 6.68 -7.49
C HIS A 52 2.20 7.46 -7.90
N PHE A 53 1.44 7.92 -6.93
CA PHE A 53 0.25 8.74 -7.16
C PHE A 53 0.20 9.88 -6.15
N GLY A 54 -0.23 11.06 -6.63
CA GLY A 54 -0.39 12.22 -5.80
C GLY A 54 0.70 13.26 -6.02
N PRO A 55 0.69 14.34 -5.23
CA PRO A 55 -0.19 14.57 -4.09
C PRO A 55 -1.61 14.99 -4.48
N MET A 56 -2.57 14.66 -3.62
CA MET A 56 -3.97 15.04 -3.74
C MET A 56 -4.53 15.17 -2.32
N LYS A 57 -5.41 16.13 -2.09
CA LYS A 57 -5.99 16.30 -0.76
C LYS A 57 -6.71 15.03 -0.31
N GLY A 58 -6.32 14.50 0.84
CA GLY A 58 -6.90 13.28 1.38
C GLY A 58 -6.37 13.00 2.77
N THR A 59 -6.36 11.71 3.14
CA THR A 59 -5.84 11.25 4.43
C THR A 59 -4.86 10.12 4.21
N ASN A 60 -4.06 9.84 5.23
CA ASN A 60 -3.10 8.75 5.15
C ASN A 60 -3.79 7.40 4.94
N ASN A 61 -4.88 7.14 5.68
CA ASN A 61 -5.60 5.87 5.57
C ASN A 61 -6.19 5.67 4.18
N ILE A 62 -6.72 6.72 3.56
CA ILE A 62 -7.23 6.63 2.19
C ILE A 62 -6.09 6.30 1.23
N GLY A 63 -4.95 6.96 1.38
CA GLY A 63 -3.78 6.69 0.54
C GLY A 63 -3.32 5.24 0.65
N GLU A 64 -3.26 4.71 1.87
CA GLU A 64 -2.91 3.32 2.10
C GLU A 64 -3.89 2.37 1.41
N PHE A 65 -5.19 2.63 1.55
CA PHE A 65 -6.24 1.84 0.92
C PHE A 65 -6.09 1.84 -0.60
N LEU A 66 -5.95 3.03 -1.19
CA LEU A 66 -5.83 3.16 -2.64
C LEU A 66 -4.55 2.50 -3.16
N ALA A 67 -3.46 2.56 -2.40
CA ALA A 67 -2.21 1.91 -2.79
C ALA A 67 -2.36 0.41 -2.91
N ILE A 68 -3.07 -0.23 -1.97
CA ILE A 68 -3.31 -1.66 -2.01
C ILE A 68 -4.17 -2.03 -3.23
N VAL A 69 -5.26 -1.28 -3.46
CA VAL A 69 -6.14 -1.56 -4.60
C VAL A 69 -5.42 -1.37 -5.92
N HIS A 70 -4.62 -0.30 -6.03
CA HIS A 70 -3.81 -0.04 -7.23
C HIS A 70 -2.86 -1.21 -7.51
N ALA A 71 -2.19 -1.70 -6.46
CA ALA A 71 -1.29 -2.84 -6.59
C ALA A 71 -2.02 -4.10 -7.04
N LEU A 72 -3.19 -4.40 -6.44
CA LEU A 72 -4.00 -5.56 -6.83
C LEU A 72 -4.41 -5.49 -8.31
N ALA A 73 -4.91 -4.33 -8.73
CA ALA A 73 -5.37 -4.14 -10.10
C ALA A 73 -4.23 -4.30 -11.10
N LEU A 74 -3.07 -3.72 -10.79
CA LEU A 74 -1.92 -3.81 -11.68
C LEU A 74 -1.35 -5.22 -11.72
N MET A 75 -1.28 -5.91 -10.59
CA MET A 75 -0.83 -7.31 -10.54
C MET A 75 -1.74 -8.20 -11.37
N GLN A 76 -3.05 -8.01 -11.28
CA GLN A 76 -3.99 -8.80 -12.07
C GLN A 76 -3.81 -8.53 -13.56
N GLN A 77 -3.63 -7.27 -13.94
CA GLN A 77 -3.39 -6.89 -15.33
C GLN A 77 -2.11 -7.55 -15.88
N GLN A 78 -1.09 -7.71 -15.03
CA GLN A 78 0.19 -8.32 -15.40
C GLN A 78 0.21 -9.84 -15.23
N GLY A 79 -0.90 -10.45 -14.78
CA GLY A 79 -0.96 -11.89 -14.55
C GLY A 79 -0.19 -12.37 -13.33
N GLN A 80 0.15 -11.48 -12.39
CA GLN A 80 0.93 -11.81 -11.19
C GLN A 80 -0.01 -12.14 -10.03
N THR A 81 -0.74 -13.24 -10.13
CA THR A 81 -1.83 -13.58 -9.22
C THR A 81 -1.36 -14.12 -7.86
N GLN A 82 -0.08 -14.44 -7.71
CA GLN A 82 0.48 -14.99 -6.46
C GLN A 82 1.40 -14.02 -5.74
N LYS A 83 1.69 -12.87 -6.33
CA LYS A 83 2.61 -11.91 -5.75
C LYS A 83 2.00 -11.28 -4.50
N THR A 84 2.80 -11.16 -3.45
CA THR A 84 2.37 -10.62 -2.16
C THR A 84 2.39 -9.10 -2.17
N ILE A 85 1.46 -8.49 -1.42
CA ILE A 85 1.44 -7.06 -1.16
C ILE A 85 1.68 -6.85 0.34
N TYR A 86 2.69 -6.06 0.70
CA TYR A 86 2.95 -5.66 2.08
C TYR A 86 2.50 -4.23 2.30
N ASN A 87 1.84 -4.00 3.43
CA ASN A 87 1.43 -2.66 3.86
C ASN A 87 1.41 -2.61 5.38
N ASP A 88 1.80 -1.48 5.96
CA ASP A 88 1.89 -1.35 7.42
C ASP A 88 0.61 -0.86 8.08
N SER A 89 -0.46 -0.64 7.32
CA SER A 89 -1.73 -0.15 7.85
C SER A 89 -2.75 -1.28 8.02
N TYR A 90 -3.01 -1.67 9.26
CA TYR A 90 -4.04 -2.66 9.55
C TYR A 90 -5.41 -2.20 9.05
N ASN A 91 -5.74 -0.91 9.25
CA ASN A 91 -7.04 -0.37 8.81
C ASN A 91 -7.23 -0.46 7.31
N ALA A 92 -6.20 -0.12 6.53
CA ALA A 92 -6.31 -0.16 5.07
C ALA A 92 -6.50 -1.60 4.59
N ILE A 93 -5.74 -2.54 5.16
CA ILE A 93 -5.88 -3.97 4.82
C ILE A 93 -7.30 -4.44 5.12
N LEU A 94 -7.84 -4.05 6.28
CA LEU A 94 -9.19 -4.43 6.66
C LEU A 94 -10.23 -3.84 5.71
N TRP A 95 -10.08 -2.56 5.32
CA TRP A 95 -11.00 -1.93 4.36
C TRP A 95 -11.00 -2.65 3.01
N VAL A 96 -9.83 -3.08 2.54
CA VAL A 96 -9.73 -3.84 1.29
C VAL A 96 -10.47 -5.18 1.42
N LYS A 97 -10.27 -5.89 2.53
CA LYS A 97 -10.97 -7.16 2.79
C LYS A 97 -12.47 -6.97 2.83
N LYS A 98 -12.94 -5.87 3.40
CA LYS A 98 -14.36 -5.52 3.45
C LYS A 98 -14.86 -4.85 2.19
N ARG A 99 -13.98 -4.57 1.24
CA ARG A 99 -14.29 -3.95 -0.06
C ARG A 99 -14.95 -2.58 0.08
N GLN A 100 -14.59 -1.85 1.14
CA GLN A 100 -15.17 -0.55 1.43
C GLN A 100 -14.18 0.34 2.17
N CYS A 101 -14.01 1.56 1.67
CA CYS A 101 -13.19 2.59 2.31
C CYS A 101 -14.04 3.32 3.34
N LYS A 102 -13.90 2.93 4.60
CA LYS A 102 -14.73 3.50 5.69
C LYS A 102 -14.14 4.78 6.24
N THR A 103 -13.79 5.70 5.37
CA THR A 103 -13.24 6.99 5.78
C THR A 103 -14.33 7.90 6.34
N LYS A 104 -13.91 8.79 7.25
CA LYS A 104 -14.76 9.86 7.79
C LYS A 104 -14.44 11.21 7.16
N LEU A 105 -13.64 11.23 6.10
CA LEU A 105 -13.31 12.46 5.40
C LEU A 105 -14.60 13.11 4.86
N GLU A 106 -14.78 14.38 5.15
CA GLU A 106 -15.94 15.11 4.68
C GLU A 106 -15.91 15.19 3.15
N ARG A 107 -17.07 14.91 2.52
CA ARG A 107 -17.21 15.00 1.07
C ARG A 107 -17.60 16.44 0.72
N THR A 108 -16.69 17.13 0.07
CA THR A 108 -16.81 18.54 -0.31
C THR A 108 -16.39 18.69 -1.77
N PRO A 109 -16.62 19.86 -2.40
CA PRO A 109 -16.09 20.08 -3.75
C PRO A 109 -14.57 19.86 -3.84
N GLN A 110 -13.83 20.15 -2.75
CA GLN A 110 -12.38 19.96 -2.72
C GLN A 110 -11.98 18.49 -2.64
N THR A 111 -12.82 17.65 -2.01
CA THR A 111 -12.53 16.22 -1.86
C THR A 111 -13.26 15.35 -2.87
N GLU A 112 -14.15 15.94 -3.66
CA GLU A 112 -14.92 15.17 -4.66
C GLU A 112 -14.03 14.40 -5.64
N PRO A 113 -12.94 14.96 -6.20
CA PRO A 113 -12.08 14.19 -7.08
C PRO A 113 -11.53 12.93 -6.41
N LEU A 114 -11.17 13.01 -5.13
CA LEU A 114 -10.70 11.85 -4.38
C LEU A 114 -11.83 10.84 -4.19
N TYR A 115 -13.05 11.30 -3.88
CA TYR A 115 -14.19 10.40 -3.72
C TYR A 115 -14.52 9.64 -5.00
N GLN A 116 -14.30 10.25 -6.17
CA GLN A 116 -14.47 9.55 -7.44
C GLN A 116 -13.44 8.41 -7.57
N ILE A 117 -12.21 8.65 -7.14
CA ILE A 117 -11.17 7.62 -7.14
C ILE A 117 -11.50 6.51 -6.15
N ILE A 118 -11.95 6.87 -4.94
CA ILE A 118 -12.37 5.89 -3.93
C ILE A 118 -13.48 5.00 -4.47
N GLN A 119 -14.49 5.58 -5.09
CA GLN A 119 -15.61 4.82 -5.63
C GLN A 119 -15.17 3.89 -6.75
N ARG A 120 -14.25 4.32 -7.60
CA ARG A 120 -13.67 3.46 -8.63
C ARG A 120 -12.94 2.28 -8.02
N ALA A 121 -12.16 2.53 -6.96
CA ALA A 121 -11.45 1.47 -6.25
C ALA A 121 -12.42 0.48 -5.60
N GLU A 122 -13.47 0.97 -4.95
CA GLU A 122 -14.48 0.10 -4.36
C GLU A 122 -15.21 -0.73 -5.42
N ARG A 123 -15.50 -0.14 -6.56
CA ARG A 123 -16.14 -0.86 -7.67
C ARG A 123 -15.22 -1.98 -8.17
N TRP A 124 -13.91 -1.69 -8.29
CA TRP A 124 -12.96 -2.71 -8.70
C TRP A 124 -12.97 -3.88 -7.71
N LEU A 125 -12.91 -3.59 -6.40
CA LEU A 125 -12.94 -4.62 -5.38
C LEU A 125 -14.21 -5.45 -5.42
N ASN A 126 -15.35 -4.84 -5.75
CA ASN A 126 -16.64 -5.53 -5.74
C ASN A 126 -16.93 -6.27 -7.06
N THR A 127 -16.10 -6.08 -8.09
CA THR A 127 -16.26 -6.76 -9.39
C THR A 127 -15.11 -7.71 -9.71
N HIS A 128 -14.12 -7.81 -8.83
CA HIS A 128 -12.95 -8.67 -9.05
C HIS A 128 -12.69 -9.54 -7.83
N THR A 129 -11.98 -10.65 -8.06
CA THR A 129 -11.45 -11.49 -6.99
C THR A 129 -9.95 -11.58 -7.14
N TRP A 130 -9.26 -11.91 -6.06
CA TRP A 130 -7.80 -12.03 -6.07
C TRP A 130 -7.37 -13.10 -5.08
N THR A 131 -6.22 -13.72 -5.37
CA THR A 131 -5.59 -14.69 -4.48
C THR A 131 -4.27 -14.15 -3.91
N ASN A 132 -3.87 -12.94 -4.31
CA ASN A 132 -2.66 -12.29 -3.81
C ASN A 132 -2.72 -12.13 -2.30
N PRO A 133 -1.72 -12.62 -1.56
CA PRO A 133 -1.68 -12.37 -0.12
C PRO A 133 -1.47 -10.87 0.14
N ILE A 134 -2.22 -10.33 1.09
CA ILE A 134 -2.05 -8.97 1.57
C ILE A 134 -1.62 -9.09 3.02
N ILE A 135 -0.36 -8.75 3.31
CA ILE A 135 0.26 -9.04 4.60
C ILE A 135 0.69 -7.74 5.25
N LYS A 136 0.38 -7.62 6.55
CA LYS A 136 0.80 -6.46 7.31
C LYS A 136 2.32 -6.48 7.49
N TRP A 137 2.96 -5.36 7.15
CA TRP A 137 4.38 -5.16 7.40
C TRP A 137 4.59 -4.91 8.88
N GLU A 138 5.46 -5.71 9.50
CA GLU A 138 5.72 -5.65 10.94
C GLU A 138 6.85 -4.66 11.23
N THR A 139 6.51 -3.38 11.28
CA THR A 139 7.47 -2.30 11.45
C THR A 139 8.33 -2.48 12.70
N LYS A 140 7.75 -2.98 13.79
CA LYS A 140 8.48 -3.20 15.04
C LYS A 140 9.56 -4.27 14.91
N LYS A 141 9.37 -5.24 14.00
CA LYS A 141 10.34 -6.32 13.79
C LYS A 141 11.28 -6.03 12.64
N TRP A 142 10.78 -5.39 11.58
CA TRP A 142 11.48 -5.30 10.31
C TRP A 142 11.95 -3.89 9.96
N GLY A 143 11.63 -2.89 10.79
CA GLY A 143 11.93 -1.49 10.49
C GLY A 143 10.89 -0.90 9.56
N GLU A 144 11.18 0.28 9.02
CA GLU A 144 10.25 0.96 8.13
C GLU A 144 10.02 0.14 6.86
N VAL A 145 8.78 0.18 6.36
CA VAL A 145 8.44 -0.48 5.10
C VAL A 145 9.28 0.12 3.96
N PRO A 146 9.78 -0.70 3.01
CA PRO A 146 10.62 -0.15 1.94
C PRO A 146 9.97 0.94 1.09
N ALA A 147 8.64 1.02 1.08
CA ALA A 147 7.91 2.07 0.35
C ALA A 147 7.76 3.37 1.14
N ASP A 148 8.36 3.46 2.34
CA ASP A 148 8.26 4.64 3.19
C ASP A 148 8.82 5.88 2.49
N PHE A 149 8.14 7.02 2.67
CA PHE A 149 8.53 8.27 2.02
C PHE A 149 9.63 9.03 2.76
N GLY A 150 10.03 8.55 3.96
CA GLY A 150 11.09 9.22 4.72
C GLY A 150 10.70 10.55 5.33
N ARG A 151 9.40 10.83 5.47
CA ARG A 151 8.89 12.10 5.99
C ARG A 151 8.17 11.95 7.34
N LYS A 152 8.36 10.85 7.98
CA LYS A 152 7.69 10.59 9.27
C LYS A 152 8.52 11.03 10.44
#